data_6f6e4c2851b472b08922dc4efe4441e0
#
_entry.id   6f6e4c2851b472b08922dc4efe4441e0
#
_cell.length_a   1.000
_cell.length_b   1.000
_cell.length_c   1.000
_cell.angle_alpha   90.00
_cell.angle_beta   90.00
_cell.angle_gamma   90.00
#
_symmetry.space_group_name_H-M   'P 1'
#
loop_
_entity.id
_entity.type
_entity.pdbx_description
1 polymer ?
#
loop_
_entity_poly.entity_id
_entity_poly.type
_entity_poly.pdbx_seq_one_letter_code
_entity_poly.pdbx_strand_id
1 'polypeptide(L)'
;PVQTDTPVTDTQGENTSAVLPSADNPGEELFSNTVGDMLKMADNNYEFVYPTFVQNGYDSMYQCSAFPQYHFGRAALNTETGKGYVDESLPVTRVELYNGAYITKNIYVGMTYNELCNALGEKPLMYLSNTDRNRIVSATINGRTWWFGFDLTDEQLDETYKRMQAQTDSETFELNPYQYGVDISDIDPVTSVAVCDISDN
;
A
#
# COMPACT_ATOMS: atom_id res chain seq x y z
N PRO A 1 23.76 -41.30 48.68
CA PRO A 1 22.76 -40.81 47.78
C PRO A 1 23.45 -40.08 46.63
N VAL A 2 23.29 -40.67 45.45
CA VAL A 2 23.84 -40.18 44.20
C VAL A 2 22.83 -39.19 43.64
N GLN A 3 23.25 -37.92 43.48
CA GLN A 3 22.51 -36.90 42.76
C GLN A 3 22.75 -37.11 41.26
N THR A 4 21.70 -37.44 40.55
CA THR A 4 21.71 -37.47 39.09
C THR A 4 21.32 -36.09 38.56
N ASP A 5 22.30 -35.39 38.02
CA ASP A 5 22.12 -34.19 37.26
C ASP A 5 21.47 -34.56 35.91
N THR A 6 20.25 -34.06 35.71
CA THR A 6 19.56 -34.13 34.40
C THR A 6 20.08 -32.91 33.59
N PRO A 7 20.55 -33.09 32.35
CA PRO A 7 20.92 -31.94 31.52
C PRO A 7 19.66 -31.23 31.09
N VAL A 8 19.58 -29.95 31.41
CA VAL A 8 18.61 -29.02 30.85
C VAL A 8 19.00 -28.81 29.39
N THR A 9 18.20 -29.33 28.49
CA THR A 9 18.31 -29.05 27.07
C THR A 9 17.80 -27.64 26.85
N ASP A 10 18.73 -26.72 26.70
CA ASP A 10 18.48 -25.36 26.25
C ASP A 10 18.01 -25.45 24.79
N THR A 11 16.71 -25.40 24.58
CA THR A 11 16.16 -25.20 23.24
C THR A 11 16.38 -23.74 22.89
N GLN A 12 17.53 -23.47 22.30
CA GLN A 12 17.73 -22.20 21.58
C GLN A 12 16.65 -22.14 20.51
N GLY A 13 15.61 -21.34 20.78
CA GLY A 13 14.71 -20.88 19.76
C GLY A 13 15.54 -20.25 18.66
N GLU A 14 15.43 -20.80 17.46
CA GLU A 14 15.98 -20.17 16.26
C GLU A 14 15.44 -18.75 16.20
N ASN A 15 16.35 -17.84 16.48
CA ASN A 15 16.13 -16.40 16.29
C ASN A 15 16.15 -16.17 14.77
N THR A 16 15.06 -16.51 14.09
CA THR A 16 14.83 -16.01 12.74
C THR A 16 14.68 -14.51 12.86
N SER A 17 15.78 -13.80 12.75
CA SER A 17 15.75 -12.36 12.52
C SER A 17 14.91 -12.12 11.30
N ALA A 18 13.71 -11.57 11.48
CA ALA A 18 12.90 -11.11 10.39
C ALA A 18 13.72 -10.14 9.57
N VAL A 19 13.98 -10.48 8.33
CA VAL A 19 14.85 -9.69 7.45
C VAL A 19 13.95 -8.63 6.80
N LEU A 20 14.36 -7.37 6.88
CA LEU A 20 13.77 -6.32 6.06
C LEU A 20 13.74 -6.78 4.60
N PRO A 21 12.67 -6.50 3.86
CA PRO A 21 12.53 -6.94 2.48
C PRO A 21 13.77 -6.65 1.65
N SER A 22 14.16 -7.59 0.81
CA SER A 22 15.35 -7.43 -0.04
C SER A 22 15.21 -6.22 -0.98
N ALA A 23 16.34 -5.73 -1.47
CA ALA A 23 16.36 -4.52 -2.31
C ALA A 23 15.65 -4.68 -3.68
N ASP A 24 15.31 -5.91 -4.08
CA ASP A 24 14.77 -6.16 -5.42
C ASP A 24 13.22 -6.06 -5.49
N ASN A 25 12.50 -6.59 -4.51
CA ASN A 25 11.04 -6.61 -4.49
C ASN A 25 10.47 -6.37 -3.07
N PRO A 26 10.81 -5.28 -2.39
CA PRO A 26 10.51 -5.10 -0.97
C PRO A 26 9.00 -5.10 -0.68
N GLY A 27 8.17 -4.47 -1.52
CA GLY A 27 6.72 -4.45 -1.34
C GLY A 27 6.08 -5.82 -1.52
N GLU A 28 6.59 -6.64 -2.44
CA GLU A 28 6.11 -7.99 -2.67
C GLU A 28 6.49 -8.95 -1.55
N GLU A 29 7.68 -8.81 -1.00
CA GLU A 29 8.17 -9.66 0.07
C GLU A 29 7.41 -9.47 1.38
N LEU A 30 6.75 -8.32 1.59
CA LEU A 30 5.89 -8.08 2.76
C LEU A 30 4.77 -9.11 2.87
N PHE A 31 4.21 -9.56 1.75
CA PHE A 31 3.15 -10.58 1.73
C PHE A 31 3.62 -11.99 2.12
N SER A 32 4.91 -12.21 2.23
CA SER A 32 5.48 -13.47 2.70
C SER A 32 5.55 -13.60 4.21
N ASN A 33 5.19 -12.55 4.93
CA ASN A 33 5.26 -12.46 6.38
C ASN A 33 3.87 -12.63 7.02
N THR A 34 3.88 -13.00 8.30
CA THR A 34 2.73 -12.82 9.18
C THR A 34 2.75 -11.41 9.80
N VAL A 35 1.62 -10.99 10.36
CA VAL A 35 1.55 -9.75 11.14
C VAL A 35 2.57 -9.79 12.28
N GLY A 36 2.68 -10.93 12.97
CA GLY A 36 3.65 -11.10 14.06
C GLY A 36 5.11 -10.96 13.62
N ASP A 37 5.45 -11.41 12.41
CA ASP A 37 6.81 -11.21 11.88
C ASP A 37 7.10 -9.73 11.66
N MET A 38 6.16 -8.98 11.11
CA MET A 38 6.29 -7.54 10.91
C MET A 38 6.40 -6.78 12.22
N LEU A 39 5.60 -7.14 13.23
CA LEU A 39 5.64 -6.51 14.54
C LEU A 39 6.96 -6.78 15.28
N LYS A 40 7.51 -7.98 15.16
CA LYS A 40 8.84 -8.31 15.73
C LYS A 40 9.95 -7.50 15.09
N MET A 41 9.90 -7.25 13.78
CA MET A 41 10.86 -6.36 13.10
C MET A 41 10.85 -4.95 13.68
N ALA A 42 9.73 -4.51 14.20
CA ALA A 42 9.53 -3.19 14.79
C ALA A 42 9.68 -3.17 16.32
N ASP A 43 10.25 -4.20 16.94
CA ASP A 43 10.32 -4.34 18.41
C ASP A 43 8.95 -4.18 19.08
N ASN A 44 7.88 -4.62 18.44
CA ASN A 44 6.48 -4.45 18.83
C ASN A 44 6.08 -2.96 19.06
N ASN A 45 6.79 -2.03 18.45
CA ASN A 45 6.46 -0.60 18.50
C ASN A 45 5.61 -0.23 17.28
N TYR A 46 4.28 -0.28 17.44
CA TYR A 46 3.31 -0.05 16.39
C TYR A 46 2.13 0.78 16.88
N GLU A 47 1.42 1.34 15.94
CA GLU A 47 0.13 1.98 16.14
C GLU A 47 -0.88 1.52 15.09
N PHE A 48 -2.17 1.69 15.40
CA PHE A 48 -3.25 1.47 14.43
C PHE A 48 -3.48 2.75 13.65
N VAL A 49 -3.54 2.61 12.33
CA VAL A 49 -3.81 3.71 11.41
C VAL A 49 -4.98 3.37 10.50
N TYR A 50 -5.66 4.37 9.98
CA TYR A 50 -6.74 4.16 9.02
C TYR A 50 -6.15 3.79 7.66
N PRO A 51 -6.74 2.79 6.98
CA PRO A 51 -6.33 2.43 5.63
C PRO A 51 -6.75 3.51 4.63
N THR A 52 -5.96 3.64 3.58
CA THR A 52 -6.32 4.40 2.37
C THR A 52 -7.26 3.56 1.51
N PHE A 53 -8.13 4.18 0.72
CA PHE A 53 -9.12 3.49 -0.14
C PHE A 53 -9.97 2.47 0.63
N VAL A 54 -10.61 2.92 1.71
CA VAL A 54 -11.46 2.07 2.55
C VAL A 54 -12.71 1.65 1.76
N GLN A 55 -12.89 0.35 1.58
CA GLN A 55 -14.11 -0.19 0.97
C GLN A 55 -15.19 -0.57 1.99
N ASN A 56 -14.85 -0.89 3.25
CA ASN A 56 -15.77 -1.43 4.25
C ASN A 56 -15.62 -0.84 5.66
N GLY A 57 -15.24 0.40 5.81
CA GLY A 57 -15.59 1.26 6.95
C GLY A 57 -14.86 1.10 8.27
N TYR A 58 -14.20 -0.02 8.60
CA TYR A 58 -13.69 -0.24 9.96
C TYR A 58 -12.35 -0.98 10.07
N ASP A 59 -11.67 -1.23 8.97
CA ASP A 59 -10.38 -1.89 9.03
C ASP A 59 -9.29 -0.88 9.45
N SER A 60 -8.46 -1.28 10.39
CA SER A 60 -7.25 -0.55 10.75
C SER A 60 -6.04 -1.29 10.19
N MET A 61 -5.01 -0.54 9.90
CA MET A 61 -3.71 -1.06 9.50
C MET A 61 -2.72 -0.90 10.65
N TYR A 62 -1.61 -1.60 10.58
CA TYR A 62 -0.48 -1.43 11.49
C TYR A 62 0.57 -0.54 10.83
N GLN A 63 1.05 0.44 11.57
CA GLN A 63 2.21 1.24 11.21
C GLN A 63 3.28 1.04 12.29
N CYS A 64 4.50 0.76 11.88
CA CYS A 64 5.63 0.64 12.77
C CYS A 64 6.51 1.89 12.69
N SER A 65 6.92 2.43 13.83
CA SER A 65 7.77 3.62 13.86
C SER A 65 9.17 3.39 13.27
N ALA A 66 9.63 2.14 13.22
CA ALA A 66 10.91 1.79 12.59
C ALA A 66 10.90 1.91 11.06
N PHE A 67 9.72 1.79 10.42
CA PHE A 67 9.53 1.92 8.96
C PHE A 67 8.14 2.54 8.66
N PRO A 68 7.94 3.83 8.97
CA PRO A 68 6.64 4.48 8.93
C PRO A 68 6.02 4.59 7.53
N GLN A 69 6.82 4.39 6.49
CA GLN A 69 6.35 4.39 5.11
C GLN A 69 5.63 3.10 4.68
N TYR A 70 5.59 2.07 5.56
CA TYR A 70 4.91 0.80 5.31
C TYR A 70 3.79 0.60 6.32
N HIS A 71 2.56 0.50 5.82
CA HIS A 71 1.43 0.04 6.60
C HIS A 71 1.04 -1.34 6.12
N PHE A 72 0.65 -2.23 7.00
CA PHE A 72 0.42 -3.63 6.66
C PHE A 72 -0.66 -4.29 7.51
N GLY A 73 -1.20 -5.36 6.98
CA GLY A 73 -2.19 -6.19 7.64
C GLY A 73 -3.56 -5.52 7.77
N ARG A 74 -4.49 -6.25 8.38
CA ARG A 74 -5.79 -5.73 8.81
C ARG A 74 -5.92 -5.96 10.31
N ALA A 75 -6.27 -4.92 11.06
CA ALA A 75 -6.64 -5.06 12.44
C ALA A 75 -8.11 -5.46 12.53
N ALA A 76 -8.40 -6.59 13.12
CA ALA A 76 -9.76 -6.94 13.49
C ALA A 76 -10.21 -6.06 14.67
N LEU A 77 -11.48 -5.64 14.65
CA LEU A 77 -12.09 -4.94 15.77
C LEU A 77 -12.72 -5.97 16.73
N ASN A 78 -12.38 -5.84 18.01
CA ASN A 78 -13.15 -6.52 19.04
C ASN A 78 -14.48 -5.77 19.19
N THR A 79 -15.56 -6.42 18.78
CA THR A 79 -16.92 -5.82 18.78
C THR A 79 -17.44 -5.49 20.15
N GLU A 80 -16.94 -6.12 21.21
CA GLU A 80 -17.36 -5.85 22.58
C GLU A 80 -16.69 -4.61 23.18
N THR A 81 -15.41 -4.38 22.82
CA THR A 81 -14.63 -3.27 23.38
C THR A 81 -14.45 -2.10 22.43
N GLY A 82 -14.77 -2.29 21.14
CA GLY A 82 -14.52 -1.30 20.08
C GLY A 82 -13.02 -1.05 19.81
N LYS A 83 -12.14 -1.90 20.35
CA LYS A 83 -10.70 -1.77 20.20
C LYS A 83 -10.16 -2.77 19.16
N GLY A 84 -9.18 -2.32 18.38
CA GLY A 84 -8.40 -3.21 17.55
C GLY A 84 -7.64 -4.23 18.40
N TYR A 85 -7.50 -5.42 17.90
CA TYR A 85 -6.63 -6.43 18.47
C TYR A 85 -5.68 -7.00 17.40
N VAL A 86 -4.53 -7.46 17.87
CA VAL A 86 -3.51 -8.05 17.00
C VAL A 86 -3.70 -9.55 17.00
N ASP A 87 -3.83 -10.14 15.82
CA ASP A 87 -3.63 -11.56 15.62
C ASP A 87 -2.33 -11.77 14.85
N GLU A 88 -1.27 -12.10 15.58
CA GLU A 88 0.07 -12.26 15.03
C GLU A 88 0.19 -13.41 14.04
N SER A 89 -0.73 -14.38 14.08
CA SER A 89 -0.72 -15.54 13.21
C SER A 89 -1.27 -15.26 11.81
N LEU A 90 -1.97 -14.15 11.63
CA LEU A 90 -2.57 -13.80 10.34
C LEU A 90 -1.48 -13.46 9.31
N PRO A 91 -1.64 -13.91 8.06
CA PRO A 91 -0.78 -13.48 6.98
C PRO A 91 -1.01 -11.99 6.67
N VAL A 92 0.02 -11.32 6.18
CA VAL A 92 -0.13 -9.97 5.62
C VAL A 92 -0.88 -10.09 4.30
N THR A 93 -2.10 -9.57 4.24
CA THR A 93 -2.95 -9.59 3.04
C THR A 93 -3.16 -8.22 2.42
N ARG A 94 -2.84 -7.15 3.15
CA ARG A 94 -2.90 -5.79 2.66
C ARG A 94 -1.63 -5.04 3.03
N VAL A 95 -1.11 -4.29 2.07
CA VAL A 95 0.06 -3.42 2.22
C VAL A 95 -0.29 -2.07 1.64
N GLU A 96 0.06 -1.02 2.36
CA GLU A 96 0.01 0.36 1.88
C GLU A 96 1.39 0.97 2.01
N LEU A 97 1.89 1.49 0.91
CA LEU A 97 3.22 2.07 0.79
C LEU A 97 3.10 3.58 0.59
N TYR A 98 3.91 4.32 1.31
CA TYR A 98 3.94 5.78 1.28
C TYR A 98 5.29 6.28 0.77
N ASN A 99 5.42 7.60 0.66
CA ASN A 99 6.56 8.28 0.05
C ASN A 99 7.92 7.67 0.43
N GLY A 100 8.66 7.26 -0.56
CA GLY A 100 9.98 6.63 -0.44
C GLY A 100 9.96 5.11 -0.29
N ALA A 101 8.78 4.46 -0.17
CA ALA A 101 8.67 3.02 -0.13
C ALA A 101 8.73 2.41 -1.54
N TYR A 102 9.36 1.26 -1.67
CA TYR A 102 9.54 0.55 -2.92
C TYR A 102 8.64 -0.67 -3.02
N ILE A 103 8.00 -0.86 -4.18
CA ILE A 103 7.33 -2.10 -4.55
C ILE A 103 8.37 -3.06 -5.14
N THR A 104 9.10 -2.58 -6.12
CA THR A 104 10.26 -3.24 -6.73
C THR A 104 11.41 -2.24 -6.79
N LYS A 105 12.61 -2.69 -7.16
CA LYS A 105 13.76 -1.79 -7.30
C LYS A 105 13.54 -0.61 -8.25
N ASN A 106 12.57 -0.70 -9.15
CA ASN A 106 12.31 0.30 -10.18
C ASN A 106 10.97 1.03 -10.00
N ILE A 107 10.12 0.58 -9.04
CA ILE A 107 8.80 1.15 -8.79
C ILE A 107 8.69 1.50 -7.32
N TYR A 108 8.48 2.77 -7.03
CA TYR A 108 8.41 3.31 -5.68
C TYR A 108 7.36 4.42 -5.58
N VAL A 109 6.91 4.70 -4.37
CA VAL A 109 6.00 5.82 -4.09
C VAL A 109 6.79 7.12 -4.02
N GLY A 110 6.36 8.11 -4.77
CA GLY A 110 7.04 9.40 -4.97
C GLY A 110 7.56 9.58 -6.40
N MET A 111 7.42 8.56 -7.25
CA MET A 111 7.71 8.70 -8.68
C MET A 111 6.58 9.44 -9.39
N THR A 112 6.92 10.11 -10.50
CA THR A 112 5.94 10.77 -11.35
C THR A 112 5.14 9.74 -12.16
N TYR A 113 4.00 10.15 -12.70
CA TYR A 113 3.20 9.29 -13.57
C TYR A 113 4.00 8.82 -14.81
N ASN A 114 4.80 9.70 -15.42
CA ASN A 114 5.65 9.33 -16.55
C ASN A 114 6.73 8.32 -16.17
N GLU A 115 7.35 8.45 -14.99
CA GLU A 115 8.31 7.48 -14.48
C GLU A 115 7.64 6.12 -14.23
N LEU A 116 6.41 6.12 -13.67
CA LEU A 116 5.64 4.89 -13.47
C LEU A 116 5.32 4.21 -14.81
N CYS A 117 4.83 4.95 -15.81
CA CYS A 117 4.58 4.43 -17.15
C CYS A 117 5.84 3.80 -17.77
N ASN A 118 6.99 4.47 -17.64
CA ASN A 118 8.27 3.96 -18.15
C ASN A 118 8.70 2.68 -17.42
N ALA A 119 8.53 2.62 -16.11
CA ALA A 119 8.89 1.45 -15.31
C ALA A 119 7.98 0.24 -15.59
N LEU A 120 6.68 0.48 -15.88
CA LEU A 120 5.72 -0.55 -16.25
C LEU A 120 5.86 -1.00 -17.70
N GLY A 121 6.41 -0.15 -18.58
CA GLY A 121 6.44 -0.37 -20.02
C GLY A 121 5.07 -0.21 -20.70
N GLU A 122 4.12 0.38 -20.01
CA GLU A 122 2.77 0.66 -20.48
C GLU A 122 2.25 1.98 -19.90
N LYS A 123 1.14 2.48 -20.46
CA LYS A 123 0.48 3.69 -19.99
C LYS A 123 -0.86 3.33 -19.35
N PRO A 124 -0.89 3.01 -18.06
CA PRO A 124 -2.12 2.63 -17.37
C PRO A 124 -3.11 3.80 -17.34
N LEU A 125 -4.39 3.47 -17.29
CA LEU A 125 -5.45 4.47 -17.23
C LEU A 125 -5.50 5.10 -15.85
N MET A 126 -5.61 6.43 -15.81
CA MET A 126 -5.89 7.16 -14.59
C MET A 126 -7.37 7.53 -14.53
N TYR A 127 -7.98 7.25 -13.40
CA TYR A 127 -9.35 7.63 -13.09
C TYR A 127 -9.34 8.86 -12.18
N LEU A 128 -10.15 9.85 -12.57
CA LEU A 128 -10.35 11.08 -11.80
C LEU A 128 -11.77 11.10 -11.28
N SER A 129 -11.94 11.37 -9.98
CA SER A 129 -13.24 11.65 -9.38
C SER A 129 -13.26 13.13 -8.93
N ASN A 130 -14.25 13.87 -9.41
CA ASN A 130 -14.43 15.27 -9.00
C ASN A 130 -14.97 15.35 -7.58
N THR A 131 -15.88 14.41 -7.21
CA THR A 131 -16.54 14.42 -5.90
C THR A 131 -15.54 14.14 -4.78
N ASP A 132 -14.70 13.10 -4.96
CA ASP A 132 -13.79 12.64 -3.91
C ASP A 132 -12.36 13.15 -4.14
N ARG A 133 -12.12 13.84 -5.26
CA ARG A 133 -10.79 14.29 -5.72
C ARG A 133 -9.77 13.15 -5.83
N ASN A 134 -10.25 11.93 -5.98
CA ASN A 134 -9.42 10.74 -6.13
C ASN A 134 -8.86 10.64 -7.55
N ARG A 135 -7.63 10.26 -7.64
CA ARG A 135 -6.89 10.00 -8.89
C ARG A 135 -6.13 8.72 -8.68
N ILE A 136 -6.62 7.69 -9.31
CA ILE A 136 -6.15 6.33 -9.07
C ILE A 136 -5.76 5.69 -10.39
N VAL A 137 -4.63 5.02 -10.37
CA VAL A 137 -4.17 4.14 -11.43
C VAL A 137 -4.07 2.74 -10.85
N SER A 138 -4.53 1.73 -11.59
CA SER A 138 -4.27 0.33 -11.25
C SER A 138 -3.28 -0.27 -12.24
N ALA A 139 -2.32 -1.02 -11.73
CA ALA A 139 -1.35 -1.76 -12.53
C ALA A 139 -1.05 -3.12 -11.92
N THR A 140 -0.78 -4.12 -12.78
CA THR A 140 -0.36 -5.45 -12.32
C THR A 140 1.15 -5.52 -12.26
N ILE A 141 1.69 -5.78 -11.07
CA ILE A 141 3.11 -5.95 -10.82
C ILE A 141 3.32 -7.33 -10.19
N ASN A 142 4.14 -8.16 -10.80
CA ASN A 142 4.42 -9.53 -10.34
C ASN A 142 3.15 -10.36 -10.05
N GLY A 143 2.10 -10.16 -10.87
CA GLY A 143 0.82 -10.89 -10.73
C GLY A 143 -0.12 -10.36 -9.65
N ARG A 144 0.20 -9.26 -8.97
CA ARG A 144 -0.66 -8.59 -8.00
C ARG A 144 -1.14 -7.25 -8.54
N THR A 145 -2.37 -6.88 -8.24
CA THR A 145 -2.92 -5.56 -8.60
C THR A 145 -2.54 -4.55 -7.54
N TRP A 146 -1.83 -3.52 -7.96
CA TRP A 146 -1.48 -2.36 -7.17
C TRP A 146 -2.29 -1.15 -7.59
N TRP A 147 -2.77 -0.40 -6.63
CA TRP A 147 -3.52 0.84 -6.80
C TRP A 147 -2.64 2.00 -6.39
N PHE A 148 -2.38 2.91 -7.31
CA PHE A 148 -1.56 4.09 -7.09
C PHE A 148 -2.45 5.32 -6.95
N GLY A 149 -2.33 6.02 -5.82
CA GLY A 149 -2.88 7.35 -5.62
C GLY A 149 -1.89 8.40 -6.10
N PHE A 150 -2.41 9.48 -6.65
CA PHE A 150 -1.61 10.61 -7.13
C PHE A 150 -2.07 11.90 -6.51
N ASP A 151 -1.12 12.77 -6.17
CA ASP A 151 -1.40 14.14 -5.76
C ASP A 151 -1.39 15.04 -6.99
N LEU A 152 -2.56 15.62 -7.26
CA LEU A 152 -2.71 16.72 -8.21
C LEU A 152 -2.92 18.01 -7.42
N THR A 153 -2.26 19.07 -7.81
CA THR A 153 -2.59 20.40 -7.32
C THR A 153 -3.98 20.79 -7.79
N ASP A 154 -4.61 21.74 -7.11
CA ASP A 154 -5.91 22.27 -7.53
C ASP A 154 -5.88 22.79 -8.96
N GLU A 155 -4.81 23.46 -9.35
CA GLU A 155 -4.60 23.96 -10.70
C GLU A 155 -4.49 22.86 -11.75
N GLN A 156 -3.75 21.78 -11.46
CA GLN A 156 -3.63 20.62 -12.34
C GLN A 156 -4.98 19.91 -12.50
N LEU A 157 -5.72 19.79 -11.41
CA LEU A 157 -7.04 19.18 -11.41
C LEU A 157 -8.02 20.00 -12.24
N ASP A 158 -8.09 21.29 -11.99
CA ASP A 158 -8.95 22.22 -12.74
C ASP A 158 -8.61 22.25 -14.23
N GLU A 159 -7.33 22.24 -14.59
CA GLU A 159 -6.89 22.17 -15.97
C GLU A 159 -7.34 20.88 -16.65
N THR A 160 -7.22 19.74 -15.95
CA THR A 160 -7.66 18.45 -16.47
C THR A 160 -9.17 18.44 -16.72
N TYR A 161 -9.96 18.91 -15.75
CA TYR A 161 -11.41 19.00 -15.93
C TYR A 161 -11.83 19.96 -17.05
N LYS A 162 -11.19 21.09 -17.20
CA LYS A 162 -11.45 22.00 -18.32
C LYS A 162 -11.21 21.33 -19.66
N ARG A 163 -10.12 20.58 -19.80
CA ARG A 163 -9.82 19.82 -21.01
C ARG A 163 -10.89 18.76 -21.29
N MET A 164 -11.35 18.05 -20.27
CA MET A 164 -12.39 17.05 -20.39
C MET A 164 -13.74 17.69 -20.77
N GLN A 165 -14.13 18.77 -20.10
CA GLN A 165 -15.38 19.50 -20.40
C GLN A 165 -15.41 20.10 -21.81
N ALA A 166 -14.27 20.55 -22.30
CA ALA A 166 -14.17 21.07 -23.66
C ALA A 166 -14.50 20.01 -24.75
N GLN A 167 -14.50 18.74 -24.38
CA GLN A 167 -14.75 17.61 -25.28
C GLN A 167 -16.09 16.90 -25.03
N THR A 168 -16.78 17.25 -23.93
CA THR A 168 -18.07 16.67 -23.58
C THR A 168 -18.94 17.70 -22.87
N ASP A 169 -20.24 17.68 -23.14
CA ASP A 169 -21.23 18.47 -22.41
C ASP A 169 -21.64 17.83 -21.07
N SER A 170 -20.95 16.77 -20.67
CA SER A 170 -21.30 15.98 -19.49
C SER A 170 -20.60 16.53 -18.24
N GLU A 171 -21.38 16.73 -17.17
CA GLU A 171 -20.90 17.03 -15.82
C GLU A 171 -20.55 15.76 -15.04
N THR A 172 -20.17 14.69 -15.73
CA THR A 172 -19.85 13.41 -15.08
C THR A 172 -18.60 13.47 -14.23
N PHE A 173 -18.57 12.69 -13.16
CA PHE A 173 -17.71 12.87 -12.01
C PHE A 173 -16.60 11.84 -11.86
N GLU A 174 -16.73 10.68 -12.49
CA GLU A 174 -15.68 9.67 -12.59
C GLU A 174 -15.32 9.46 -14.05
N LEU A 175 -14.25 10.09 -14.49
CA LEU A 175 -13.88 10.08 -15.90
C LEU A 175 -12.45 9.59 -16.09
N ASN A 176 -12.33 8.67 -17.04
CA ASN A 176 -11.05 8.32 -17.60
C ASN A 176 -10.63 9.43 -18.60
N PRO A 177 -9.57 10.22 -18.32
CA PRO A 177 -9.18 11.32 -19.20
C PRO A 177 -8.83 10.86 -20.61
N TYR A 178 -8.31 9.67 -20.79
CA TYR A 178 -7.98 9.12 -22.13
C TYR A 178 -9.21 8.84 -23.00
N GLN A 179 -10.37 8.61 -22.39
CA GLN A 179 -11.64 8.47 -23.12
C GLN A 179 -11.98 9.76 -23.91
N TYR A 180 -11.51 10.89 -23.41
CA TYR A 180 -11.72 12.22 -24.02
C TYR A 180 -10.47 12.75 -24.76
N GLY A 181 -9.47 11.90 -24.96
CA GLY A 181 -8.22 12.33 -25.61
C GLY A 181 -7.36 13.27 -24.75
N VAL A 182 -7.61 13.35 -23.45
CA VAL A 182 -6.80 14.13 -22.52
C VAL A 182 -5.57 13.33 -22.14
N ASP A 183 -4.40 13.80 -22.48
CA ASP A 183 -3.15 13.21 -22.03
C ASP A 183 -2.69 13.85 -20.72
N ILE A 184 -2.79 13.09 -19.63
CA ILE A 184 -2.39 13.56 -18.30
C ILE A 184 -0.88 13.53 -18.10
N SER A 185 -0.11 12.90 -19.00
CA SER A 185 1.36 12.91 -18.91
C SER A 185 1.95 14.31 -19.05
N ASP A 186 1.22 15.26 -19.64
CA ASP A 186 1.60 16.67 -19.70
C ASP A 186 1.64 17.33 -18.31
N ILE A 187 0.85 16.80 -17.37
CA ILE A 187 0.74 17.33 -15.99
C ILE A 187 1.72 16.64 -15.05
N ASP A 188 2.07 15.41 -15.38
CA ASP A 188 3.04 14.55 -14.69
C ASP A 188 2.90 14.53 -13.15
N PRO A 189 1.73 14.11 -12.63
CA PRO A 189 1.49 14.09 -11.19
C PRO A 189 2.36 13.05 -10.49
N VAL A 190 2.56 13.23 -9.18
CA VAL A 190 3.42 12.39 -8.34
C VAL A 190 2.61 11.39 -7.56
N THR A 191 3.07 10.15 -7.47
CA THR A 191 2.44 9.12 -6.62
C THR A 191 2.61 9.48 -5.15
N SER A 192 1.54 9.37 -4.37
CA SER A 192 1.53 9.61 -2.91
C SER A 192 1.36 8.34 -2.10
N VAL A 193 0.71 7.33 -2.68
CA VAL A 193 0.46 6.05 -2.03
C VAL A 193 0.36 4.93 -3.06
N ALA A 194 0.77 3.73 -2.68
CA ALA A 194 0.50 2.51 -3.43
C ALA A 194 -0.12 1.46 -2.50
N VAL A 195 -1.22 0.86 -2.93
CA VAL A 195 -1.99 -0.10 -2.13
C VAL A 195 -2.14 -1.40 -2.90
N CYS A 196 -1.89 -2.51 -2.23
CA CYS A 196 -2.22 -3.85 -2.71
C CYS A 196 -2.98 -4.61 -1.62
N ASP A 197 -4.13 -5.16 -1.98
CA ASP A 197 -4.96 -5.98 -1.10
C ASP A 197 -5.27 -7.30 -1.80
N ILE A 198 -4.89 -8.41 -1.18
CA ILE A 198 -5.08 -9.77 -1.70
C ILE A 198 -6.07 -10.59 -0.87
N SER A 199 -6.79 -9.96 0.06
CA SER A 199 -7.71 -10.65 0.96
C SER A 199 -8.97 -11.19 0.28
N ASP A 200 -9.30 -10.67 -0.91
CA ASP A 200 -10.51 -11.02 -1.66
C ASP A 200 -10.26 -12.03 -2.80
N ASN A 201 -9.06 -12.66 -2.84
CA ASN A 201 -8.68 -13.69 -3.83
C ASN A 201 -8.92 -15.11 -3.32
#